data_01d6c8d7153c43560130f80ec20bbcd7
#
_entry.id   01d6c8d7153c43560130f80ec20bbcd7
#
_cell.length_a   1.000
_cell.length_b   1.000
_cell.length_c   1.000
_cell.angle_alpha   90.00
_cell.angle_beta   90.00
_cell.angle_gamma   90.00
#
_symmetry.space_group_name_H-M   'P 1'
#
loop_
_entity.id
_entity.type
_entity.pdbx_description
1 polymer ?
#
loop_
_entity_poly.entity_id
_entity_poly.type
_entity_poly.pdbx_seq_one_letter_code
_entity_poly.pdbx_strand_id
1 'polypeptide(L)'
;MEYDGKFYRVGEGHKPFAADKATDDDNYILTLMAIAKELNIAGIREADVHLAAGLPMTWIRRQREVFRAYLLRNERVTFSFNGREYRVRFVGCSLFPQGYPAIVNRLSEFKGTSVLADIGNGTMNVLYLANRKPMESKCWTEKLGVDQCVTAARNAVLDNLGVKIDDGIVEQVLRTGTADIAKPYLDCITGAARQYAGTIFDTLRRYEYNPDLMRLYVVGGGGCVLRHFGEYDRERVTIIEDICATAKGYEYLAYMALRKERTA
;
A
#
# COMPACT_ATOMS: atom_id res chain seq x y z
N MET A 1 0.76 -17.05 13.58
CA MET A 1 1.20 -17.82 12.41
C MET A 1 2.44 -18.60 12.79
N GLU A 2 2.54 -19.87 12.37
CA GLU A 2 3.72 -20.70 12.59
C GLU A 2 4.32 -21.07 11.22
N TYR A 3 5.61 -20.88 11.08
CA TYR A 3 6.36 -21.19 9.87
C TYR A 3 7.83 -21.48 10.24
N ASP A 4 8.38 -22.56 9.71
CA ASP A 4 9.78 -22.98 9.95
C ASP A 4 10.15 -23.05 11.43
N GLY A 5 9.26 -23.65 12.27
CA GLY A 5 9.45 -23.79 13.70
C GLY A 5 9.40 -22.50 14.52
N LYS A 6 9.06 -21.36 13.89
CA LYS A 6 8.93 -20.05 14.54
C LYS A 6 7.49 -19.59 14.60
N PHE A 7 7.14 -18.88 15.66
CA PHE A 7 5.83 -18.25 15.84
C PHE A 7 5.91 -16.75 15.52
N TYR A 8 5.00 -16.29 14.66
CA TYR A 8 4.91 -14.89 14.25
C TYR A 8 3.58 -14.30 14.67
N ARG A 9 3.61 -13.14 15.29
CA ARG A 9 2.45 -12.31 15.55
C ARG A 9 2.25 -11.40 14.34
N VAL A 10 1.15 -11.58 13.62
CA VAL A 10 0.91 -10.88 12.35
C VAL A 10 -0.30 -9.98 12.48
N GLY A 11 -0.17 -8.74 12.00
CA GLY A 11 -1.24 -7.73 12.07
C GLY A 11 -1.16 -6.81 13.26
N GLU A 12 -0.09 -6.86 14.04
CA GLU A 12 0.16 -5.98 15.18
C GLU A 12 1.55 -5.34 15.07
N GLY A 13 1.66 -4.10 15.57
CA GLY A 13 2.92 -3.35 15.59
C GLY A 13 3.28 -2.71 14.25
N HIS A 14 4.27 -1.83 14.31
CA HIS A 14 4.83 -1.13 13.16
C HIS A 14 6.30 -1.47 13.00
N LYS A 15 6.71 -1.68 11.76
CA LYS A 15 8.11 -1.87 11.41
C LYS A 15 8.65 -0.63 10.72
N PRO A 16 9.89 -0.21 11.05
CA PRO A 16 10.55 0.86 10.31
C PRO A 16 10.59 0.56 8.82
N PHE A 17 10.43 1.59 8.02
CA PHE A 17 10.53 1.48 6.57
C PHE A 17 11.87 0.86 6.15
N ALA A 18 11.81 -0.21 5.35
CA ALA A 18 12.96 -0.83 4.69
C ALA A 18 12.87 -0.58 3.18
N ALA A 19 13.93 -0.01 2.60
CA ALA A 19 14.02 0.24 1.16
C ALA A 19 14.14 -1.05 0.33
N ASP A 20 14.61 -2.14 0.92
CA ASP A 20 14.67 -3.45 0.30
C ASP A 20 13.67 -4.39 0.97
N LYS A 21 12.72 -4.89 0.18
CA LYS A 21 11.66 -5.80 0.66
C LYS A 21 12.12 -7.25 0.83
N ALA A 22 13.33 -7.59 0.40
CA ALA A 22 13.89 -8.93 0.46
C ALA A 22 14.94 -9.11 1.58
N THR A 23 15.13 -8.09 2.44
CA THR A 23 16.17 -8.12 3.48
C THR A 23 15.83 -8.96 4.71
N ASP A 24 14.54 -9.24 4.92
CA ASP A 24 14.05 -9.98 6.08
C ASP A 24 12.83 -10.86 5.73
N ASP A 25 12.35 -11.63 6.69
CA ASP A 25 11.25 -12.57 6.47
C ASP A 25 9.85 -11.92 6.46
N ASP A 26 9.71 -10.66 6.84
CA ASP A 26 8.40 -10.06 7.10
C ASP A 26 7.49 -10.04 5.87
N ASN A 27 8.01 -9.62 4.71
CA ASN A 27 7.20 -9.64 3.49
C ASN A 27 6.80 -11.06 3.08
N TYR A 28 7.65 -12.05 3.34
CA TYR A 28 7.33 -13.45 3.07
C TYR A 28 6.26 -13.99 4.03
N ILE A 29 6.38 -13.69 5.32
CA ILE A 29 5.39 -14.05 6.34
C ILE A 29 4.04 -13.40 6.06
N LEU A 30 4.01 -12.12 5.69
CA LEU A 30 2.79 -11.42 5.28
C LEU A 30 2.17 -12.03 4.00
N THR A 31 3.01 -12.48 3.05
CA THR A 31 2.53 -13.19 1.85
C THR A 31 1.87 -14.51 2.22
N LEU A 32 2.50 -15.33 3.08
CA LEU A 32 1.91 -16.60 3.55
C LEU A 32 0.59 -16.37 4.31
N MET A 33 0.53 -15.32 5.16
CA MET A 33 -0.71 -14.95 5.85
C MET A 33 -1.82 -14.55 4.86
N ALA A 34 -1.50 -13.76 3.84
CA ALA A 34 -2.47 -13.37 2.82
C ALA A 34 -3.02 -14.59 2.07
N ILE A 35 -2.14 -15.52 1.68
CA ILE A 35 -2.52 -16.79 1.05
C ILE A 35 -3.44 -17.61 1.98
N ALA A 36 -3.09 -17.73 3.28
CA ALA A 36 -3.93 -18.46 4.24
C ALA A 36 -5.34 -17.87 4.35
N LYS A 37 -5.47 -16.53 4.32
CA LYS A 37 -6.78 -15.85 4.35
C LYS A 37 -7.61 -16.18 3.11
N GLU A 38 -7.01 -16.12 1.91
CA GLU A 38 -7.69 -16.45 0.66
C GLU A 38 -8.10 -17.92 0.60
N LEU A 39 -7.21 -18.85 0.95
CA LEU A 39 -7.51 -20.28 1.01
C LEU A 39 -8.60 -20.60 2.05
N ASN A 40 -8.60 -19.90 3.17
CA ASN A 40 -9.65 -20.07 4.18
C ASN A 40 -11.02 -19.59 3.67
N ILE A 41 -11.08 -18.48 2.93
CA ILE A 41 -12.31 -18.00 2.28
C ILE A 41 -12.80 -19.02 1.25
N ALA A 42 -11.88 -19.59 0.46
CA ALA A 42 -12.18 -20.62 -0.51
C ALA A 42 -12.53 -22.00 0.10
N GLY A 43 -12.34 -22.20 1.41
CA GLY A 43 -12.58 -23.46 2.10
C GLY A 43 -11.56 -24.56 1.78
N ILE A 44 -10.40 -24.22 1.23
CA ILE A 44 -9.35 -25.16 0.84
C ILE A 44 -8.08 -24.97 1.69
N ARG A 45 -7.20 -25.96 1.71
CA ARG A 45 -5.96 -25.93 2.50
C ARG A 45 -4.72 -26.22 1.66
N GLU A 46 -4.90 -26.68 0.43
CA GLU A 46 -3.82 -27.00 -0.49
C GLU A 46 -4.09 -26.32 -1.82
N ALA A 47 -3.07 -25.68 -2.39
CA ALA A 47 -3.19 -25.01 -3.68
C ALA A 47 -1.85 -24.84 -4.39
N ASP A 48 -1.92 -24.81 -5.72
CA ASP A 48 -0.90 -24.21 -6.56
C ASP A 48 -1.15 -22.71 -6.65
N VAL A 49 -0.17 -21.90 -6.29
CA VAL A 49 -0.29 -20.45 -6.17
C VAL A 49 0.67 -19.74 -7.14
N HIS A 50 0.11 -18.92 -8.01
CA HIS A 50 0.86 -17.93 -8.75
C HIS A 50 0.77 -16.59 -8.02
N LEU A 51 1.90 -16.06 -7.58
CA LEU A 51 1.95 -14.79 -6.86
C LEU A 51 1.83 -13.60 -7.83
N ALA A 52 1.08 -12.58 -7.43
CA ALA A 52 1.07 -11.29 -8.08
C ALA A 52 1.41 -10.21 -7.04
N ALA A 53 2.52 -9.51 -7.23
CA ALA A 53 3.04 -8.57 -6.25
C ALA A 53 3.60 -7.31 -6.93
N GLY A 54 4.02 -6.32 -6.13
CA GLY A 54 4.51 -5.07 -6.67
C GLY A 54 5.68 -4.46 -5.95
N LEU A 55 6.46 -3.72 -6.74
CA LEU A 55 7.56 -2.87 -6.30
C LEU A 55 7.30 -1.42 -6.73
N PRO A 56 7.82 -0.42 -6.00
CA PRO A 56 7.87 0.94 -6.50
C PRO A 56 8.45 0.99 -7.91
N MET A 57 7.88 1.85 -8.78
CA MET A 57 8.34 1.97 -10.17
C MET A 57 9.85 2.24 -10.24
N THR A 58 10.38 3.07 -9.34
CA THR A 58 11.79 3.42 -9.26
C THR A 58 12.70 2.25 -8.85
N TRP A 59 12.16 1.22 -8.22
CA TRP A 59 12.93 0.07 -7.71
C TRP A 59 12.80 -1.16 -8.61
N ILE A 60 11.73 -1.28 -9.40
CA ILE A 60 11.38 -2.50 -10.11
C ILE A 60 12.51 -2.99 -11.03
N ARG A 61 13.24 -2.09 -11.68
CA ARG A 61 14.36 -2.46 -12.57
C ARG A 61 15.52 -3.12 -11.84
N ARG A 62 15.79 -2.69 -10.59
CA ARG A 62 16.95 -3.17 -9.81
C ARG A 62 16.60 -4.36 -8.92
N GLN A 63 15.38 -4.40 -8.38
CA GLN A 63 15.01 -5.37 -7.35
C GLN A 63 14.10 -6.49 -7.89
N ARG A 64 13.65 -6.44 -9.13
CA ARG A 64 12.67 -7.37 -9.68
C ARG A 64 13.08 -8.83 -9.49
N GLU A 65 14.26 -9.21 -9.96
CA GLU A 65 14.70 -10.60 -9.92
C GLU A 65 15.01 -11.06 -8.50
N VAL A 66 15.63 -10.21 -7.69
CA VAL A 66 15.91 -10.49 -6.26
C VAL A 66 14.61 -10.69 -5.50
N PHE A 67 13.63 -9.81 -5.67
CA PHE A 67 12.34 -9.90 -4.97
C PHE A 67 11.52 -11.08 -5.46
N ARG A 68 11.56 -11.40 -6.76
CA ARG A 68 10.95 -12.61 -7.30
C ARG A 68 11.55 -13.87 -6.70
N ALA A 69 12.89 -13.98 -6.69
CA ALA A 69 13.59 -15.11 -6.08
C ALA A 69 13.29 -15.23 -4.58
N TYR A 70 13.23 -14.12 -3.87
CA TYR A 70 12.85 -14.06 -2.46
C TYR A 70 11.43 -14.60 -2.22
N LEU A 71 10.44 -14.21 -3.03
CA LEU A 71 9.06 -14.71 -2.90
C LEU A 71 8.92 -16.18 -3.26
N LEU A 72 9.72 -16.67 -4.21
CA LEU A 72 9.74 -18.06 -4.69
C LEU A 72 10.83 -18.92 -4.04
N ARG A 73 11.46 -18.47 -2.94
CA ARG A 73 12.60 -19.12 -2.29
C ARG A 73 12.35 -20.58 -1.87
N ASN A 74 11.09 -20.94 -1.67
CA ASN A 74 10.65 -22.30 -1.39
C ASN A 74 9.55 -22.67 -2.39
N GLU A 75 9.76 -23.70 -3.20
CA GLU A 75 8.76 -24.18 -4.15
C GLU A 75 7.50 -24.68 -3.43
N ARG A 76 7.69 -25.41 -2.32
CA ARG A 76 6.61 -25.96 -1.51
C ARG A 76 6.76 -25.47 -0.06
N VAL A 77 5.67 -25.01 0.50
CA VAL A 77 5.63 -24.46 1.86
C VAL A 77 4.47 -25.04 2.63
N THR A 78 4.77 -25.51 3.85
CA THR A 78 3.77 -25.85 4.85
C THR A 78 3.87 -24.86 6.00
N PHE A 79 2.75 -24.30 6.41
CA PHE A 79 2.68 -23.34 7.50
C PHE A 79 1.31 -23.38 8.18
N SER A 80 1.21 -22.86 9.42
CA SER A 80 -0.04 -22.79 10.17
C SER A 80 -0.46 -21.36 10.40
N PHE A 81 -1.73 -21.06 10.17
CA PHE A 81 -2.35 -19.79 10.47
C PHE A 81 -3.64 -19.99 11.27
N ASN A 82 -3.74 -19.35 12.44
CA ASN A 82 -4.87 -19.50 13.37
C ASN A 82 -5.21 -20.98 13.68
N GLY A 83 -4.17 -21.78 13.94
CA GLY A 83 -4.32 -23.20 14.27
C GLY A 83 -4.70 -24.12 13.11
N ARG A 84 -4.67 -23.63 11.86
CA ARG A 84 -4.95 -24.41 10.66
C ARG A 84 -3.71 -24.53 9.81
N GLU A 85 -3.39 -25.74 9.37
CA GLU A 85 -2.27 -26.03 8.46
C GLU A 85 -2.68 -25.77 7.01
N TYR A 86 -1.76 -25.18 6.25
CA TYR A 86 -1.87 -24.93 4.81
C TYR A 86 -0.64 -25.46 4.09
N ARG A 87 -0.84 -26.01 2.89
CA ARG A 87 0.20 -26.53 2.00
C ARG A 87 0.09 -25.84 0.66
N VAL A 88 1.14 -25.17 0.25
CA VAL A 88 1.16 -24.34 -0.96
C VAL A 88 2.34 -24.72 -1.83
N ARG A 89 2.10 -24.85 -3.14
CA ARG A 89 3.15 -24.90 -4.14
C ARG A 89 3.15 -23.61 -4.94
N PHE A 90 4.25 -22.89 -4.94
CA PHE A 90 4.41 -21.73 -5.80
C PHE A 90 4.74 -22.13 -7.22
N VAL A 91 3.88 -21.78 -8.16
CA VAL A 91 4.02 -22.09 -9.59
C VAL A 91 4.53 -20.91 -10.40
N GLY A 92 4.64 -19.73 -9.81
CA GLY A 92 5.18 -18.54 -10.45
C GLY A 92 4.94 -17.26 -9.69
N CYS A 93 5.53 -16.16 -10.19
CA CYS A 93 5.37 -14.84 -9.63
C CYS A 93 5.42 -13.77 -10.73
N SER A 94 4.38 -12.95 -10.81
CA SER A 94 4.31 -11.76 -11.65
C SER A 94 4.54 -10.51 -10.81
N LEU A 95 5.44 -9.63 -11.25
CA LEU A 95 5.76 -8.39 -10.54
C LEU A 95 5.39 -7.17 -11.39
N PHE A 96 4.67 -6.24 -10.76
CA PHE A 96 4.14 -5.03 -11.37
C PHE A 96 4.62 -3.77 -10.63
N PRO A 97 4.58 -2.59 -11.27
CA PRO A 97 4.74 -1.32 -10.57
C PRO A 97 3.63 -1.09 -9.56
N GLN A 98 3.94 -0.61 -8.35
CA GLN A 98 2.93 -0.23 -7.37
C GLN A 98 2.07 0.95 -7.87
N GLY A 99 0.82 0.99 -7.44
CA GLY A 99 -0.16 2.01 -7.78
C GLY A 99 -0.83 1.82 -9.14
N TYR A 100 -0.08 1.66 -10.22
CA TYR A 100 -0.66 1.56 -11.57
C TYR A 100 -1.73 0.45 -11.72
N PRO A 101 -1.56 -0.75 -11.17
CA PRO A 101 -2.58 -1.80 -11.23
C PRO A 101 -3.93 -1.39 -10.62
N ALA A 102 -3.94 -0.54 -9.61
CA ALA A 102 -5.18 -0.07 -8.98
C ALA A 102 -6.13 0.68 -9.93
N ILE A 103 -5.60 1.18 -11.04
CA ILE A 103 -6.35 2.03 -11.98
C ILE A 103 -6.57 1.38 -13.35
N VAL A 104 -6.12 0.13 -13.56
CA VAL A 104 -6.20 -0.52 -14.90
C VAL A 104 -7.63 -0.60 -15.44
N ASN A 105 -8.62 -0.81 -14.56
CA ASN A 105 -10.03 -0.88 -14.93
C ASN A 105 -10.66 0.52 -15.14
N ARG A 106 -9.94 1.58 -14.76
CA ARG A 106 -10.39 3.00 -14.82
C ARG A 106 -9.57 3.84 -15.80
N LEU A 107 -8.68 3.23 -16.57
CA LEU A 107 -7.82 3.95 -17.50
C LEU A 107 -8.58 4.81 -18.52
N SER A 108 -9.85 4.49 -18.82
CA SER A 108 -10.71 5.33 -19.68
C SER A 108 -10.96 6.72 -19.10
N GLU A 109 -10.90 6.89 -17.78
CA GLU A 109 -11.10 8.17 -17.08
C GLU A 109 -9.88 9.09 -17.21
N PHE A 110 -8.70 8.53 -17.50
CA PHE A 110 -7.44 9.25 -17.58
C PHE A 110 -7.28 9.91 -18.95
N LYS A 111 -7.47 11.22 -18.98
CA LYS A 111 -7.30 12.05 -20.20
C LYS A 111 -6.12 13.00 -20.00
N GLY A 112 -5.31 13.18 -21.06
CA GLY A 112 -4.15 14.07 -21.02
C GLY A 112 -3.09 13.61 -20.02
N THR A 113 -2.57 14.55 -19.24
CA THR A 113 -1.63 14.26 -18.14
C THR A 113 -2.39 14.15 -16.83
N SER A 114 -2.15 13.07 -16.11
CA SER A 114 -2.72 12.79 -14.78
C SER A 114 -1.64 12.30 -13.84
N VAL A 115 -1.84 12.49 -12.54
CA VAL A 115 -0.94 12.00 -11.49
C VAL A 115 -1.66 10.94 -10.68
N LEU A 116 -0.97 9.85 -10.40
CA LEU A 116 -1.41 8.80 -9.48
C LEU A 116 -0.47 8.79 -8.29
N ALA A 117 -1.01 8.95 -7.08
CA ALA A 117 -0.31 8.82 -5.82
C ALA A 117 -0.79 7.57 -5.08
N ASP A 118 0.07 6.57 -4.94
CA ASP A 118 -0.16 5.38 -4.11
C ASP A 118 0.47 5.62 -2.74
N ILE A 119 -0.37 5.94 -1.75
CA ILE A 119 0.06 6.27 -0.39
C ILE A 119 -0.16 5.05 0.49
N GLY A 120 0.91 4.26 0.64
CA GLY A 120 0.93 3.07 1.50
C GLY A 120 1.21 3.40 2.96
N ASN A 121 1.61 2.38 3.72
CA ASN A 121 1.99 2.56 5.12
C ASN A 121 3.30 3.33 5.27
N GLY A 122 4.36 2.97 4.52
CA GLY A 122 5.70 3.56 4.67
C GLY A 122 6.09 4.58 3.60
N THR A 123 5.44 4.55 2.43
CA THR A 123 5.82 5.37 1.28
C THR A 123 4.64 5.93 0.51
N MET A 124 4.88 7.02 -0.18
CA MET A 124 4.08 7.53 -1.28
C MET A 124 4.84 7.28 -2.60
N ASN A 125 4.23 6.50 -3.48
CA ASN A 125 4.72 6.30 -4.84
C ASN A 125 3.90 7.17 -5.80
N VAL A 126 4.56 7.97 -6.61
CA VAL A 126 3.89 8.87 -7.55
C VAL A 126 4.28 8.54 -8.97
N LEU A 127 3.25 8.38 -9.80
CA LEU A 127 3.37 8.07 -11.21
C LEU A 127 2.65 9.15 -12.02
N TYR A 128 3.37 9.78 -12.93
CA TYR A 128 2.77 10.62 -13.97
C TYR A 128 2.34 9.74 -15.14
N LEU A 129 1.12 9.96 -15.61
CA LEU A 129 0.56 9.25 -16.75
C LEU A 129 0.27 10.25 -17.87
N ALA A 130 0.82 9.98 -19.05
CA ALA A 130 0.46 10.67 -20.28
C ALA A 130 -0.29 9.69 -21.18
N ASN A 131 -1.50 10.07 -21.60
CA ASN A 131 -2.34 9.21 -22.44
C ASN A 131 -2.46 7.76 -21.88
N ARG A 132 -2.71 7.63 -20.57
CA ARG A 132 -2.91 6.37 -19.84
C ARG A 132 -1.65 5.51 -19.64
N LYS A 133 -0.46 5.98 -20.01
CA LYS A 133 0.81 5.28 -19.86
C LYS A 133 1.70 5.98 -18.84
N PRO A 134 2.33 5.24 -17.92
CA PRO A 134 3.29 5.82 -16.99
C PRO A 134 4.47 6.46 -17.72
N MET A 135 4.87 7.64 -17.28
CA MET A 135 6.08 8.34 -17.70
C MET A 135 7.21 7.99 -16.72
N GLU A 136 8.05 7.01 -17.07
CA GLU A 136 9.09 6.49 -16.15
C GLU A 136 10.02 7.58 -15.60
N SER A 137 10.36 8.60 -16.43
CA SER A 137 11.21 9.71 -16.02
C SER A 137 10.56 10.66 -15.00
N LYS A 138 9.26 10.57 -14.82
CA LYS A 138 8.47 11.38 -13.88
C LYS A 138 7.81 10.52 -12.77
N CYS A 139 8.39 9.36 -12.47
CA CYS A 139 7.97 8.53 -11.36
C CYS A 139 8.95 8.66 -10.20
N TRP A 140 8.45 8.76 -8.98
CA TRP A 140 9.25 8.91 -7.78
C TRP A 140 8.60 8.25 -6.56
N THR A 141 9.39 8.08 -5.52
CA THR A 141 8.98 7.47 -4.25
C THR A 141 9.52 8.31 -3.11
N GLU A 142 8.62 8.70 -2.21
CA GLU A 142 8.95 9.44 -0.99
C GLU A 142 8.56 8.67 0.26
N LYS A 143 9.27 8.93 1.36
CA LYS A 143 8.94 8.39 2.67
C LYS A 143 7.80 9.22 3.30
N LEU A 144 6.63 9.15 2.69
CA LEU A 144 5.41 9.86 3.06
C LEU A 144 4.22 8.88 3.08
N GLY A 145 4.27 7.88 3.95
CA GLY A 145 3.17 6.92 4.16
C GLY A 145 2.36 7.25 5.42
N VAL A 146 1.39 6.41 5.74
CA VAL A 146 0.51 6.62 6.91
C VAL A 146 1.28 6.53 8.23
N ASP A 147 2.31 5.70 8.32
CA ASP A 147 3.16 5.54 9.51
C ASP A 147 3.80 6.86 9.97
N GLN A 148 4.26 7.69 9.02
CA GLN A 148 4.80 9.00 9.34
C GLN A 148 3.73 9.96 9.89
N CYS A 149 2.49 9.84 9.41
CA CYS A 149 1.36 10.60 9.94
C CYS A 149 1.00 10.16 11.37
N VAL A 150 0.97 8.84 11.62
CA VAL A 150 0.75 8.29 12.97
C VAL A 150 1.82 8.79 13.93
N THR A 151 3.09 8.73 13.53
CA THR A 151 4.22 9.21 14.33
C THR A 151 4.10 10.71 14.62
N ALA A 152 3.75 11.54 13.63
CA ALA A 152 3.57 12.97 13.80
C ALA A 152 2.41 13.29 14.78
N ALA A 153 1.30 12.57 14.65
CA ALA A 153 0.15 12.76 15.54
C ALA A 153 0.44 12.34 17.00
N ARG A 154 1.17 11.21 17.19
CA ARG A 154 1.62 10.80 18.53
C ARG A 154 2.53 11.83 19.20
N ASN A 155 3.49 12.33 18.44
CA ASN A 155 4.41 13.36 18.92
C ASN A 155 3.64 14.64 19.28
N ALA A 156 2.67 15.06 18.45
CA ALA A 156 1.83 16.22 18.76
C ALA A 156 1.04 16.07 20.07
N VAL A 157 0.52 14.86 20.35
CA VAL A 157 -0.16 14.57 21.64
C VAL A 157 0.84 14.61 22.80
N LEU A 158 2.01 14.00 22.64
CA LEU A 158 3.04 13.98 23.68
C LEU A 158 3.54 15.39 23.99
N ASP A 159 3.83 16.19 22.97
CA ASP A 159 4.41 17.53 23.11
C ASP A 159 3.40 18.53 23.72
N ASN A 160 2.12 18.43 23.34
CA ASN A 160 1.11 19.39 23.80
C ASN A 160 0.39 18.98 25.10
N LEU A 161 0.25 17.67 25.35
CA LEU A 161 -0.54 17.15 26.48
C LEU A 161 0.30 16.33 27.47
N GLY A 162 1.59 16.06 27.19
CA GLY A 162 2.49 15.32 28.06
C GLY A 162 2.15 13.83 28.20
N VAL A 163 1.30 13.26 27.32
CA VAL A 163 0.78 11.90 27.43
C VAL A 163 1.12 11.09 26.18
N LYS A 164 1.50 9.82 26.39
CA LYS A 164 1.63 8.85 25.29
C LYS A 164 0.24 8.34 24.93
N ILE A 165 -0.06 8.29 23.64
CA ILE A 165 -1.31 7.75 23.10
C ILE A 165 -1.05 6.46 22.33
N ASP A 166 -2.02 5.55 22.37
CA ASP A 166 -1.98 4.29 21.60
C ASP A 166 -2.13 4.53 20.10
N ASP A 167 -1.35 3.79 19.30
CA ASP A 167 -1.35 3.93 17.85
C ASP A 167 -2.72 3.60 17.23
N GLY A 168 -3.44 2.61 17.80
CA GLY A 168 -4.76 2.22 17.33
C GLY A 168 -5.80 3.34 17.43
N ILE A 169 -5.70 4.22 18.46
CA ILE A 169 -6.58 5.39 18.60
C ILE A 169 -6.25 6.39 17.48
N VAL A 170 -4.96 6.66 17.26
CA VAL A 170 -4.53 7.57 16.19
C VAL A 170 -4.98 7.04 14.83
N GLU A 171 -4.73 5.77 14.54
CA GLU A 171 -5.16 5.13 13.30
C GLU A 171 -6.67 5.18 13.09
N GLN A 172 -7.45 5.00 14.16
CA GLN A 172 -8.90 5.17 14.09
C GLN A 172 -9.28 6.57 13.63
N VAL A 173 -8.70 7.61 14.24
CA VAL A 173 -8.95 9.02 13.84
C VAL A 173 -8.54 9.24 12.38
N LEU A 174 -7.36 8.77 11.97
CA LEU A 174 -6.89 8.94 10.59
C LEU A 174 -7.80 8.26 9.57
N ARG A 175 -8.37 7.11 9.91
CA ARG A 175 -9.24 6.32 9.04
C ARG A 175 -10.67 6.85 8.96
N THR A 176 -11.23 7.33 10.08
CA THR A 176 -12.65 7.67 10.18
C THR A 176 -12.92 9.18 10.33
N GLY A 177 -11.86 9.98 10.53
CA GLY A 177 -11.97 11.42 10.81
C GLY A 177 -12.22 11.75 12.27
N THR A 178 -12.50 10.76 13.14
CA THR A 178 -12.86 10.95 14.55
C THR A 178 -12.59 9.71 15.41
N ALA A 179 -12.66 9.86 16.72
CA ALA A 179 -12.73 8.76 17.70
C ALA A 179 -13.48 9.23 18.94
N ASP A 180 -13.94 8.28 19.76
CA ASP A 180 -14.55 8.59 21.07
C ASP A 180 -13.46 8.85 22.13
N ILE A 181 -12.88 10.05 22.07
CA ILE A 181 -11.82 10.53 22.96
C ILE A 181 -12.08 11.98 23.34
N ALA A 182 -11.46 12.44 24.44
CA ALA A 182 -11.57 13.82 24.86
C ALA A 182 -11.06 14.81 23.78
N LYS A 183 -11.78 15.93 23.64
CA LYS A 183 -11.54 16.94 22.59
C LYS A 183 -10.08 17.40 22.44
N PRO A 184 -9.30 17.68 23.53
CA PRO A 184 -7.90 18.09 23.36
C PRO A 184 -7.03 17.08 22.61
N TYR A 185 -7.25 15.79 22.83
CA TYR A 185 -6.53 14.72 22.10
C TYR A 185 -6.94 14.67 20.64
N LEU A 186 -8.25 14.74 20.37
CA LEU A 186 -8.77 14.75 19.00
C LEU A 186 -8.24 15.97 18.23
N ASP A 187 -8.22 17.15 18.85
CA ASP A 187 -7.71 18.39 18.25
C ASP A 187 -6.21 18.27 17.90
N CYS A 188 -5.39 17.68 18.79
CA CYS A 188 -3.96 17.42 18.51
C CYS A 188 -3.77 16.50 17.32
N ILE A 189 -4.47 15.36 17.31
CA ILE A 189 -4.35 14.36 16.24
C ILE A 189 -4.81 14.94 14.90
N THR A 190 -5.99 15.58 14.86
CA THR A 190 -6.54 16.15 13.63
C THR A 190 -5.71 17.33 13.11
N GLY A 191 -5.13 18.13 14.01
CA GLY A 191 -4.18 19.18 13.65
C GLY A 191 -2.94 18.64 12.95
N ALA A 192 -2.31 17.64 13.55
CA ALA A 192 -1.14 16.95 12.95
C ALA A 192 -1.49 16.29 11.61
N ALA A 193 -2.67 15.66 11.50
CA ALA A 193 -3.12 15.01 10.27
C ALA A 193 -3.36 16.03 9.14
N ARG A 194 -3.92 17.21 9.43
CA ARG A 194 -4.07 18.31 8.44
C ARG A 194 -2.72 18.82 7.96
N GLN A 195 -1.79 19.07 8.90
CA GLN A 195 -0.44 19.48 8.55
C GLN A 195 0.26 18.43 7.66
N TYR A 196 0.09 17.14 7.99
CA TYR A 196 0.65 16.05 7.21
C TYR A 196 0.04 15.97 5.80
N ALA A 197 -1.28 16.11 5.68
CA ALA A 197 -1.96 16.17 4.39
C ALA A 197 -1.46 17.35 3.55
N GLY A 198 -1.24 18.53 4.16
CA GLY A 198 -0.60 19.67 3.50
C GLY A 198 0.80 19.33 2.98
N THR A 199 1.63 18.65 3.77
CA THR A 199 2.97 18.20 3.36
C THR A 199 2.93 17.30 2.13
N ILE A 200 1.93 16.41 2.02
CA ILE A 200 1.74 15.56 0.84
C ILE A 200 1.50 16.42 -0.41
N PHE A 201 0.56 17.38 -0.36
CA PHE A 201 0.28 18.26 -1.50
C PHE A 201 1.45 19.16 -1.85
N ASP A 202 2.17 19.69 -0.86
CA ASP A 202 3.38 20.49 -1.10
C ASP A 202 4.49 19.67 -1.76
N THR A 203 4.63 18.41 -1.36
CA THR A 203 5.57 17.50 -1.99
C THR A 203 5.17 17.19 -3.43
N LEU A 204 3.90 16.93 -3.69
CA LEU A 204 3.40 16.75 -5.06
C LEU A 204 3.70 17.98 -5.93
N ARG A 205 3.48 19.21 -5.42
CA ARG A 205 3.78 20.46 -6.14
C ARG A 205 5.27 20.64 -6.43
N ARG A 206 6.14 20.28 -5.49
CA ARG A 206 7.61 20.30 -5.71
C ARG A 206 8.05 19.37 -6.84
N TYR A 207 7.27 18.30 -7.11
CA TYR A 207 7.47 17.39 -8.23
C TYR A 207 6.59 17.73 -9.45
N GLU A 208 6.27 18.99 -9.63
CA GLU A 208 5.57 19.53 -10.80
C GLU A 208 4.07 19.18 -10.90
N TYR A 209 3.44 18.69 -9.84
CA TYR A 209 1.98 18.56 -9.85
C TYR A 209 1.34 19.95 -9.84
N ASN A 210 0.58 20.23 -10.89
CA ASN A 210 -0.22 21.45 -10.99
C ASN A 210 -1.72 21.07 -10.98
N PRO A 211 -2.47 21.44 -9.93
CA PRO A 211 -3.89 21.09 -9.81
C PRO A 211 -4.77 21.72 -10.90
N ASP A 212 -4.37 22.85 -11.48
CA ASP A 212 -5.14 23.50 -12.54
C ASP A 212 -5.03 22.74 -13.87
N LEU A 213 -3.92 22.04 -14.10
CA LEU A 213 -3.61 21.37 -15.36
C LEU A 213 -3.79 19.85 -15.31
N MET A 214 -3.69 19.25 -14.12
CA MET A 214 -3.62 17.81 -13.96
C MET A 214 -4.69 17.30 -12.98
N ARG A 215 -5.24 16.13 -13.25
CA ARG A 215 -6.03 15.38 -12.26
C ARG A 215 -5.13 14.54 -11.39
N LEU A 216 -5.46 14.47 -10.10
CA LEU A 216 -4.79 13.60 -9.14
C LEU A 216 -5.71 12.42 -8.78
N TYR A 217 -5.18 11.23 -8.86
CA TYR A 217 -5.81 10.01 -8.35
C TYR A 217 -5.01 9.52 -7.16
N VAL A 218 -5.69 9.22 -6.06
CA VAL A 218 -5.06 8.73 -4.84
C VAL A 218 -5.55 7.32 -4.56
N VAL A 219 -4.64 6.41 -4.29
CA VAL A 219 -4.91 5.02 -3.89
C VAL A 219 -4.14 4.67 -2.63
N GLY A 220 -4.50 3.57 -1.99
CA GLY A 220 -3.88 3.10 -0.75
C GLY A 220 -4.46 3.71 0.51
N GLY A 221 -3.97 3.22 1.66
CA GLY A 221 -4.51 3.59 2.97
C GLY A 221 -4.40 5.09 3.31
N GLY A 222 -3.40 5.78 2.77
CA GLY A 222 -3.22 7.22 2.96
C GLY A 222 -4.30 8.09 2.30
N GLY A 223 -5.10 7.51 1.38
CA GLY A 223 -6.27 8.19 0.83
C GLY A 223 -7.26 8.62 1.91
N CYS A 224 -7.41 7.85 3.00
CA CYS A 224 -8.27 8.25 4.14
C CYS A 224 -7.79 9.53 4.80
N VAL A 225 -6.47 9.69 4.98
CA VAL A 225 -5.87 10.92 5.57
C VAL A 225 -6.20 12.13 4.72
N LEU A 226 -6.00 12.04 3.41
CA LEU A 226 -6.32 13.13 2.50
C LEU A 226 -7.83 13.42 2.48
N ARG A 227 -8.68 12.40 2.49
CA ARG A 227 -10.13 12.57 2.47
C ARG A 227 -10.67 13.33 3.67
N HIS A 228 -10.15 13.03 4.86
CA HIS A 228 -10.64 13.64 6.12
C HIS A 228 -9.94 14.95 6.48
N PHE A 229 -8.68 15.10 6.09
CA PHE A 229 -7.82 16.18 6.60
C PHE A 229 -7.17 17.03 5.51
N GLY A 230 -7.25 16.62 4.23
CA GLY A 230 -6.69 17.37 3.10
C GLY A 230 -7.59 18.51 2.63
N GLU A 231 -6.96 19.59 2.19
CA GLU A 231 -7.61 20.69 1.49
C GLU A 231 -7.30 20.59 -0.01
N TYR A 232 -8.31 20.28 -0.84
CA TYR A 232 -8.14 20.09 -2.28
C TYR A 232 -9.45 20.28 -3.04
N ASP A 233 -9.34 20.56 -4.31
CA ASP A 233 -10.48 20.59 -5.23
C ASP A 233 -10.99 19.16 -5.52
N ARG A 234 -12.20 18.86 -5.06
CA ARG A 234 -12.85 17.55 -5.22
C ARG A 234 -13.21 17.20 -6.67
N GLU A 235 -13.25 18.19 -7.56
CA GLU A 235 -13.44 17.94 -8.99
C GLU A 235 -12.15 17.48 -9.67
N ARG A 236 -10.99 17.81 -9.09
CA ARG A 236 -9.65 17.53 -9.64
C ARG A 236 -8.93 16.40 -8.97
N VAL A 237 -9.33 16.03 -7.74
CA VAL A 237 -8.74 14.94 -6.96
C VAL A 237 -9.77 13.82 -6.76
N THR A 238 -9.41 12.62 -7.19
CA THR A 238 -10.21 11.40 -6.99
C THR A 238 -9.50 10.48 -6.01
N ILE A 239 -10.13 10.19 -4.88
CA ILE A 239 -9.63 9.21 -3.90
C ILE A 239 -10.35 7.89 -4.14
N ILE A 240 -9.58 6.83 -4.43
CA ILE A 240 -10.08 5.47 -4.61
C ILE A 240 -10.12 4.82 -3.22
N GLU A 241 -11.33 4.63 -2.70
CA GLU A 241 -11.54 4.18 -1.32
C GLU A 241 -11.22 2.70 -1.08
N ASP A 242 -11.18 1.91 -2.14
CA ASP A 242 -10.82 0.49 -2.04
C ASP A 242 -9.33 0.34 -1.74
N ILE A 243 -9.00 0.10 -0.47
CA ILE A 243 -7.62 -0.12 -0.01
C ILE A 243 -6.96 -1.35 -0.66
N CYS A 244 -7.76 -2.27 -1.18
CA CYS A 244 -7.30 -3.46 -1.90
C CYS A 244 -7.20 -3.25 -3.42
N ALA A 245 -7.47 -2.04 -3.95
CA ALA A 245 -7.49 -1.78 -5.39
C ALA A 245 -6.18 -2.19 -6.08
N THR A 246 -5.02 -1.91 -5.46
CA THR A 246 -3.71 -2.30 -6.00
C THR A 246 -3.55 -3.83 -6.06
N ALA A 247 -3.97 -4.57 -5.02
CA ALA A 247 -3.88 -6.03 -4.97
C ALA A 247 -4.80 -6.68 -6.01
N LYS A 248 -6.05 -6.21 -6.12
CA LYS A 248 -7.01 -6.63 -7.16
C LYS A 248 -6.48 -6.36 -8.56
N GLY A 249 -5.81 -5.23 -8.75
CA GLY A 249 -5.16 -4.90 -10.01
C GLY A 249 -3.99 -5.82 -10.35
N TYR A 250 -3.19 -6.24 -9.39
CA TYR A 250 -2.13 -7.24 -9.58
C TYR A 250 -2.72 -8.57 -10.04
N GLU A 251 -3.75 -9.06 -9.34
CA GLU A 251 -4.45 -10.29 -9.69
C GLU A 251 -4.99 -10.23 -11.12
N TYR A 252 -5.70 -9.18 -11.48
CA TYR A 252 -6.25 -8.97 -12.81
C TYR A 252 -5.17 -9.01 -13.90
N LEU A 253 -4.08 -8.25 -13.72
CA LEU A 253 -3.00 -8.21 -14.70
C LEU A 253 -2.26 -9.54 -14.83
N ALA A 254 -2.02 -10.24 -13.72
CA ALA A 254 -1.40 -11.58 -13.74
C ALA A 254 -2.30 -12.58 -14.45
N TYR A 255 -3.60 -12.59 -14.13
CA TYR A 255 -4.58 -13.45 -14.81
C TYR A 255 -4.61 -13.22 -16.32
N MET A 256 -4.63 -11.97 -16.77
CA MET A 256 -4.63 -11.62 -18.19
C MET A 256 -3.34 -12.04 -18.90
N ALA A 257 -2.18 -11.92 -18.23
CA ALA A 257 -0.90 -12.36 -18.78
C ALA A 257 -0.85 -13.90 -18.95
N LEU A 258 -1.20 -14.64 -17.87
CA LEU A 258 -1.21 -16.11 -17.90
C LEU A 258 -2.22 -16.69 -18.91
N ARG A 259 -3.35 -16.01 -19.10
CA ARG A 259 -4.33 -16.43 -20.10
C ARG A 259 -3.80 -16.28 -21.52
N LYS A 260 -3.05 -15.21 -21.82
CA LYS A 260 -2.43 -15.02 -23.14
C LYS A 260 -1.37 -16.08 -23.43
N GLU A 261 -0.55 -16.46 -22.45
CA GLU A 261 0.46 -17.50 -22.59
C GLU A 261 -0.15 -18.88 -22.88
N ARG A 262 -1.36 -19.17 -22.37
CA ARG A 262 -2.08 -20.44 -22.63
C ARG A 262 -2.75 -20.48 -24.00
N THR A 263 -2.94 -19.35 -24.66
CA THR A 263 -3.63 -19.24 -25.95
C THR A 263 -2.68 -18.97 -27.12
N ALA A 264 -1.40 -18.74 -26.84
CA ALA A 264 -0.31 -18.59 -27.82
C ALA A 264 0.46 -19.88 -28.02
#